data_8d7a1d15b05ebf419b345b90d293440d
#
_entry.id   8d7a1d15b05ebf419b345b90d293440d
#
_cell.length_a   1.000
_cell.length_b   1.000
_cell.length_c   1.000
_cell.angle_alpha   90.00
_cell.angle_beta   90.00
_cell.angle_gamma   90.00
#
_symmetry.space_group_name_H-M   'P 1'
#
loop_
_entity.id
_entity.type
_entity.pdbx_description
1 polymer ?
#
loop_
_entity_poly.entity_id
_entity_poly.type
_entity_poly.pdbx_seq_one_letter_code
_entity_poly.pdbx_strand_id
1 'polypeptide(L)'
;GARGWTCNLSRVSNERTPGGFRVWRYVDRAGHTCAFYDTSLASPASAVSPLAGPSLGTAVVDMSNPAKPRLTTMLTSLAMLSPHESLNLNAKRGLLAAEVGNALTLPGTLDVYSVAKDCRHPQMLGQAPIAMGHESGFSPDGRTFWVAGASGYIYAFDLTDPRHPRELWKGAYFSHGLSLSPDGRTLYQTDPINGNLGILDVSQIQRRSPHPVVREIRRFTWPTVSIPQNSQAFTSRGHKYLLEFDEFAFRFNPVTIRNLAGATRIVNIDNPKAPRVVSNLRLAVQMPANHAKASGDPNPLASNTIVGYGSHYCALQRTANPNLVACSELNSGLWVFNIANPAKPRVVAYFVSPPRNPATLPNLQGDLAFSQPAFDAGRHDIWYSDAVTGLYVLHLNAAAWK
;
A
#
# COMPACT_ATOMS: atom_id res chain seq x y z
N GLY A 1 6.57 -3.21 22.34
CA GLY A 1 6.96 -3.93 23.56
C GLY A 1 6.14 -5.20 23.79
N ALA A 2 6.56 -6.06 24.71
CA ALA A 2 5.97 -7.39 24.93
C ALA A 2 4.45 -7.41 25.23
N ARG A 3 3.87 -6.28 25.62
CA ARG A 3 2.43 -6.16 25.94
C ARG A 3 1.62 -5.37 24.90
N GLY A 4 2.28 -4.86 23.87
CA GLY A 4 1.70 -3.89 22.97
C GLY A 4 1.55 -2.50 23.61
N TRP A 5 1.29 -1.50 22.77
CA TRP A 5 1.17 -0.09 23.20
C TRP A 5 0.05 0.57 22.38
N THR A 6 -0.69 1.45 23.01
CA THR A 6 -1.76 2.18 22.32
C THR A 6 -1.94 3.58 22.88
N CYS A 7 -2.30 4.50 22.02
CA CYS A 7 -2.71 5.86 22.38
C CYS A 7 -3.82 6.28 21.42
N ASN A 8 -4.96 6.72 21.97
CA ASN A 8 -6.13 7.18 21.22
C ASN A 8 -6.73 6.15 20.23
N LEU A 9 -6.22 4.93 20.18
CA LEU A 9 -6.77 3.81 19.43
C LEU A 9 -7.15 2.69 20.38
N SER A 10 -8.32 2.09 20.14
CA SER A 10 -8.76 0.90 20.84
C SER A 10 -9.05 -0.22 19.84
N ARG A 11 -8.66 -1.45 20.18
CA ARG A 11 -8.93 -2.60 19.33
C ARG A 11 -10.40 -3.00 19.41
N VAL A 12 -11.08 -2.94 18.28
CA VAL A 12 -12.46 -3.43 18.11
C VAL A 12 -12.43 -4.95 17.89
N SER A 13 -11.60 -5.40 16.96
CA SER A 13 -11.45 -6.82 16.63
C SER A 13 -10.09 -7.12 16.02
N ASN A 14 -9.81 -8.44 15.88
CA ASN A 14 -8.67 -8.95 15.16
C ASN A 14 -9.09 -10.26 14.48
N GLU A 15 -9.14 -10.27 13.15
CA GLU A 15 -9.24 -11.47 12.34
C GLU A 15 -7.82 -12.01 12.12
N ARG A 16 -7.61 -13.30 12.38
CA ARG A 16 -6.26 -13.87 12.59
C ARG A 16 -5.55 -14.34 11.33
N THR A 17 -6.13 -14.16 10.15
CA THR A 17 -5.46 -14.49 8.90
C THR A 17 -4.32 -13.48 8.66
N PRO A 18 -3.04 -13.89 8.77
CA PRO A 18 -1.91 -13.01 8.53
C PRO A 18 -2.02 -12.38 7.15
N GLY A 19 -1.57 -11.17 7.00
CA GLY A 19 -1.70 -10.51 5.72
C GLY A 19 -0.73 -9.38 5.49
N GLY A 20 -0.66 -8.99 4.25
CA GLY A 20 0.42 -8.28 3.67
C GLY A 20 0.17 -6.82 3.38
N PHE A 21 0.06 -6.46 2.11
CA PHE A 21 0.53 -5.18 1.60
C PHE A 21 -0.51 -4.09 1.53
N ARG A 22 -1.80 -4.41 1.27
CA ARG A 22 -2.86 -3.42 1.16
C ARG A 22 -4.16 -3.95 1.71
N VAL A 23 -4.82 -3.18 2.57
CA VAL A 23 -6.19 -3.44 2.98
C VAL A 23 -7.11 -2.50 2.20
N TRP A 24 -8.04 -3.07 1.46
CA TRP A 24 -9.06 -2.34 0.73
C TRP A 24 -10.42 -2.53 1.38
N ARG A 25 -11.08 -1.41 1.71
CA ARG A 25 -12.46 -1.39 2.20
C ARG A 25 -13.41 -1.10 1.06
N TYR A 26 -14.48 -1.88 0.96
CA TYR A 26 -15.52 -1.67 -0.03
C TYR A 26 -16.92 -1.90 0.58
N VAL A 27 -17.89 -1.14 0.10
CA VAL A 27 -19.31 -1.39 0.36
C VAL A 27 -19.97 -1.66 -0.99
N ASP A 28 -20.56 -2.83 -1.14
CA ASP A 28 -21.23 -3.23 -2.37
C ASP A 28 -22.62 -2.61 -2.53
N ARG A 29 -23.27 -2.90 -3.65
CA ARG A 29 -24.61 -2.37 -3.96
C ARG A 29 -25.71 -2.92 -3.05
N ALA A 30 -25.48 -4.05 -2.41
CA ALA A 30 -26.40 -4.67 -1.45
C ALA A 30 -26.17 -4.16 0.00
N GLY A 31 -25.14 -3.35 0.21
CA GLY A 31 -24.79 -2.77 1.51
C GLY A 31 -23.84 -3.64 2.36
N HIS A 32 -23.33 -4.76 1.81
CA HIS A 32 -22.31 -5.52 2.52
C HIS A 32 -21.00 -4.74 2.52
N THR A 33 -20.30 -4.80 3.62
CA THR A 33 -18.96 -4.19 3.75
C THR A 33 -17.91 -5.29 3.74
N CYS A 34 -16.90 -5.16 2.90
CA CYS A 34 -15.81 -6.13 2.78
C CYS A 34 -14.44 -5.50 2.97
N ALA A 35 -13.49 -6.30 3.44
CA ALA A 35 -12.07 -6.03 3.34
C ALA A 35 -11.42 -7.04 2.38
N PHE A 36 -10.47 -6.55 1.59
CA PHE A 36 -9.62 -7.37 0.72
C PHE A 36 -8.17 -7.11 1.06
N TYR A 37 -7.37 -8.16 1.22
CA TYR A 37 -5.94 -8.02 1.42
C TYR A 37 -5.18 -9.28 1.02
N ASP A 38 -3.91 -9.09 0.66
CA ASP A 38 -3.00 -10.17 0.34
C ASP A 38 -2.58 -10.93 1.61
N THR A 39 -2.54 -12.25 1.54
CA THR A 39 -2.07 -13.13 2.63
C THR A 39 -0.70 -13.73 2.35
N SER A 40 -0.15 -13.54 1.14
CA SER A 40 1.21 -13.92 0.84
C SER A 40 2.17 -12.93 1.49
N LEU A 41 3.07 -13.44 2.31
CA LEU A 41 4.13 -12.62 2.89
C LEU A 41 5.25 -12.39 1.87
N ALA A 42 6.02 -11.35 2.10
CA ALA A 42 7.10 -10.82 1.27
C ALA A 42 8.19 -11.82 0.83
N SER A 43 8.00 -13.11 0.99
CA SER A 43 8.96 -14.13 0.56
C SER A 43 8.42 -14.90 -0.65
N PRO A 44 9.19 -15.00 -1.75
CA PRO A 44 8.87 -15.91 -2.86
C PRO A 44 8.73 -17.37 -2.41
N ALA A 45 9.42 -17.77 -1.35
CA ALA A 45 9.26 -19.08 -0.74
C ALA A 45 7.86 -19.28 -0.14
N SER A 46 7.15 -18.23 0.28
CA SER A 46 5.79 -18.36 0.81
C SER A 46 4.74 -18.56 -0.28
N ALA A 47 4.96 -18.07 -1.50
CA ALA A 47 4.05 -18.27 -2.63
C ALA A 47 4.09 -19.72 -3.21
N VAL A 48 5.18 -20.45 -2.99
CA VAL A 48 5.40 -21.81 -3.49
C VAL A 48 5.71 -22.82 -2.39
N SER A 49 5.75 -22.40 -1.13
CA SER A 49 6.10 -23.24 -0.01
C SER A 49 4.87 -23.95 0.58
N PRO A 50 4.91 -25.26 0.81
CA PRO A 50 3.91 -25.97 1.61
C PRO A 50 3.80 -25.42 3.05
N LEU A 51 4.76 -24.60 3.49
CA LEU A 51 4.77 -23.92 4.79
C LEU A 51 3.85 -22.69 4.85
N ALA A 52 3.37 -22.21 3.70
CA ALA A 52 2.46 -21.06 3.63
C ALA A 52 1.04 -21.36 4.18
N GLY A 53 0.76 -22.62 4.50
CA GLY A 53 -0.53 -23.03 5.08
C GLY A 53 -1.71 -22.89 4.10
N PRO A 54 -2.94 -23.20 4.56
CA PRO A 54 -4.14 -23.16 3.72
C PRO A 54 -4.64 -21.74 3.39
N SER A 55 -3.89 -20.71 3.73
CA SER A 55 -4.29 -19.30 3.67
C SER A 55 -3.62 -18.52 2.54
N LEU A 56 -3.15 -19.19 1.48
CA LEU A 56 -2.55 -18.50 0.32
C LEU A 56 -3.63 -17.89 -0.56
N GLY A 57 -3.45 -16.63 -0.89
CA GLY A 57 -4.29 -15.91 -1.82
C GLY A 57 -4.69 -14.53 -1.33
N THR A 58 -5.69 -13.95 -1.97
CA THR A 58 -6.30 -12.70 -1.52
C THR A 58 -7.48 -13.02 -0.62
N ALA A 59 -7.39 -12.61 0.65
CA ALA A 59 -8.46 -12.77 1.62
C ALA A 59 -9.64 -11.85 1.29
N VAL A 60 -10.84 -12.39 1.38
CA VAL A 60 -12.11 -11.65 1.32
C VAL A 60 -12.79 -11.79 2.67
N VAL A 61 -12.90 -10.69 3.40
CA VAL A 61 -13.46 -10.67 4.75
C VAL A 61 -14.75 -9.88 4.77
N ASP A 62 -15.84 -10.50 5.25
CA ASP A 62 -17.10 -9.81 5.55
C ASP A 62 -16.90 -8.93 6.79
N MET A 63 -16.99 -7.64 6.60
CA MET A 63 -16.84 -6.58 7.59
C MET A 63 -18.17 -5.88 7.91
N SER A 64 -19.31 -6.46 7.53
CA SER A 64 -20.65 -5.89 7.81
C SER A 64 -20.85 -5.70 9.31
N ASN A 65 -20.21 -6.54 10.12
CA ASN A 65 -20.02 -6.32 11.55
C ASN A 65 -18.51 -6.27 11.88
N PRO A 66 -17.89 -5.09 11.96
CA PRO A 66 -16.46 -4.97 12.20
C PRO A 66 -15.98 -5.52 13.54
N ALA A 67 -16.88 -5.71 14.52
CA ALA A 67 -16.54 -6.37 15.77
C ALA A 67 -16.43 -7.90 15.66
N LYS A 68 -16.95 -8.47 14.56
CA LYS A 68 -16.94 -9.90 14.26
C LYS A 68 -16.61 -10.14 12.78
N PRO A 69 -15.43 -9.77 12.33
CA PRO A 69 -15.00 -9.97 10.94
C PRO A 69 -14.97 -11.46 10.62
N ARG A 70 -15.34 -11.83 9.40
CA ARG A 70 -15.43 -13.22 8.99
C ARG A 70 -14.81 -13.42 7.61
N LEU A 71 -13.78 -14.25 7.52
CA LEU A 71 -13.25 -14.71 6.25
C LEU A 71 -14.35 -15.47 5.48
N THR A 72 -14.67 -15.01 4.27
CA THR A 72 -15.73 -15.61 3.42
C THR A 72 -15.14 -16.45 2.31
N THR A 73 -14.07 -16.03 1.69
CA THR A 73 -13.39 -16.78 0.64
C THR A 73 -11.93 -16.33 0.50
N MET A 74 -11.16 -17.15 -0.20
CA MET A 74 -9.81 -16.83 -0.67
C MET A 74 -9.83 -16.81 -2.19
N LEU A 75 -9.36 -15.74 -2.81
CA LEU A 75 -9.16 -15.70 -4.25
C LEU A 75 -7.80 -16.31 -4.57
N THR A 76 -7.80 -17.34 -5.43
CA THR A 76 -6.64 -18.18 -5.71
C THR A 76 -6.32 -18.27 -7.20
N SER A 77 -6.82 -17.36 -8.03
CA SER A 77 -6.34 -17.21 -9.40
C SER A 77 -4.88 -16.76 -9.40
N LEU A 78 -4.20 -16.89 -10.50
CA LEU A 78 -2.73 -16.74 -10.55
C LEU A 78 -2.25 -15.42 -9.98
N ALA A 79 -2.88 -14.28 -10.35
CA ALA A 79 -2.53 -12.99 -9.77
C ALA A 79 -2.99 -12.87 -8.30
N MET A 80 -4.14 -13.44 -7.95
CA MET A 80 -4.68 -13.35 -6.59
C MET A 80 -3.99 -14.27 -5.60
N LEU A 81 -3.23 -15.28 -6.04
CA LEU A 81 -2.38 -16.11 -5.18
C LEU A 81 -1.25 -15.32 -4.53
N SER A 82 -0.65 -14.38 -5.27
CA SER A 82 0.43 -13.53 -4.79
C SER A 82 0.38 -12.15 -5.43
N PRO A 83 -0.68 -11.37 -5.15
CA PRO A 83 -0.82 -10.03 -5.70
C PRO A 83 0.23 -9.08 -5.16
N HIS A 84 0.76 -9.38 -3.96
CA HIS A 84 1.71 -8.52 -3.31
C HIS A 84 1.15 -7.10 -3.19
N GLU A 85 1.85 -6.09 -3.60
CA GLU A 85 1.43 -4.68 -3.58
C GLU A 85 0.52 -4.28 -4.74
N SER A 86 0.31 -5.19 -5.70
CA SER A 86 -0.50 -4.91 -6.89
C SER A 86 -2.00 -4.94 -6.64
N LEU A 87 -2.48 -5.51 -5.53
CA LEU A 87 -3.92 -5.57 -5.25
C LEU A 87 -4.53 -4.16 -5.17
N ASN A 88 -5.49 -3.89 -6.03
CA ASN A 88 -6.13 -2.58 -6.13
C ASN A 88 -7.64 -2.68 -6.30
N LEU A 89 -8.34 -1.67 -5.75
CA LEU A 89 -9.79 -1.54 -5.82
C LEU A 89 -10.19 -0.23 -6.50
N ASN A 90 -11.03 -0.31 -7.50
CA ASN A 90 -11.79 0.84 -7.98
C ASN A 90 -13.23 0.78 -7.45
N ALA A 91 -13.49 1.47 -6.35
CA ALA A 91 -14.79 1.45 -5.67
C ALA A 91 -15.93 1.98 -6.55
N LYS A 92 -15.67 2.96 -7.43
CA LYS A 92 -16.69 3.54 -8.33
C LYS A 92 -17.27 2.51 -9.29
N ARG A 93 -16.43 1.61 -9.80
CA ARG A 93 -16.85 0.55 -10.72
C ARG A 93 -17.09 -0.80 -10.05
N GLY A 94 -16.70 -0.96 -8.79
CA GLY A 94 -16.72 -2.22 -8.06
C GLY A 94 -15.80 -3.26 -8.72
N LEU A 95 -14.59 -2.82 -9.09
CA LEU A 95 -13.57 -3.68 -9.68
C LEU A 95 -12.43 -3.88 -8.69
N LEU A 96 -12.08 -5.13 -8.44
CA LEU A 96 -10.87 -5.54 -7.75
C LEU A 96 -9.93 -6.14 -8.78
N ALA A 97 -8.69 -5.69 -8.84
CA ALA A 97 -7.72 -6.21 -9.78
C ALA A 97 -6.34 -6.34 -9.15
N ALA A 98 -5.59 -7.29 -9.65
CA ALA A 98 -4.20 -7.51 -9.29
C ALA A 98 -3.43 -8.10 -10.45
N GLU A 99 -2.12 -7.95 -10.39
CA GLU A 99 -1.20 -8.73 -11.21
C GLU A 99 -0.31 -9.57 -10.30
N VAL A 100 0.44 -10.50 -10.83
CA VAL A 100 1.42 -11.25 -10.05
C VAL A 100 2.53 -10.28 -9.62
N GLY A 101 2.43 -9.77 -8.41
CA GLY A 101 3.30 -8.71 -7.88
C GLY A 101 4.62 -9.20 -7.33
N ASN A 102 4.75 -10.50 -7.13
CA ASN A 102 6.00 -11.09 -6.67
C ASN A 102 6.95 -11.33 -7.85
N ALA A 103 8.08 -10.64 -7.86
CA ALA A 103 9.08 -10.65 -8.93
C ALA A 103 9.65 -12.03 -9.28
N LEU A 104 9.41 -13.05 -8.47
CA LEU A 104 9.92 -14.42 -8.66
C LEU A 104 8.85 -15.39 -9.17
N THR A 105 7.62 -14.96 -9.39
CA THR A 105 6.56 -15.78 -9.97
C THR A 105 6.33 -15.43 -11.44
N LEU A 106 6.62 -16.37 -12.32
CA LEU A 106 6.41 -16.30 -13.77
C LEU A 106 5.54 -17.50 -14.24
N PRO A 107 4.72 -17.34 -15.27
CA PRO A 107 4.41 -16.14 -16.05
C PRO A 107 3.48 -15.18 -15.31
N GLY A 108 3.59 -13.85 -15.57
CA GLY A 108 2.70 -12.85 -15.00
C GLY A 108 1.32 -12.86 -15.66
N THR A 109 0.30 -12.45 -14.89
CA THR A 109 -1.05 -12.23 -15.36
C THR A 109 -1.69 -11.06 -14.62
N LEU A 110 -2.56 -10.34 -15.29
CA LEU A 110 -3.50 -9.39 -14.71
C LEU A 110 -4.85 -10.09 -14.57
N ASP A 111 -5.38 -10.14 -13.35
CA ASP A 111 -6.71 -10.67 -13.06
C ASP A 111 -7.64 -9.53 -12.64
N VAL A 112 -8.87 -9.55 -13.16
CA VAL A 112 -9.90 -8.53 -12.87
C VAL A 112 -11.16 -9.21 -12.35
N TYR A 113 -11.65 -8.75 -11.20
CA TYR A 113 -12.84 -9.26 -10.53
C TYR A 113 -13.89 -8.17 -10.36
N SER A 114 -15.17 -8.57 -10.39
CA SER A 114 -16.29 -7.75 -9.93
C SER A 114 -16.56 -8.03 -8.46
N VAL A 115 -16.65 -6.98 -7.68
CA VAL A 115 -17.09 -6.99 -6.27
C VAL A 115 -18.40 -6.21 -6.09
N ALA A 116 -19.01 -5.73 -7.18
CA ALA A 116 -20.08 -4.75 -7.14
C ALA A 116 -21.43 -5.31 -6.63
N LYS A 117 -21.72 -6.60 -6.87
CA LYS A 117 -23.03 -7.22 -6.54
C LYS A 117 -23.03 -7.77 -5.10
N ASP A 118 -22.06 -8.60 -4.82
CA ASP A 118 -21.79 -9.18 -3.50
C ASP A 118 -20.27 -9.25 -3.31
N CYS A 119 -19.75 -8.35 -2.51
CA CYS A 119 -18.32 -8.23 -2.31
C CYS A 119 -17.70 -9.39 -1.52
N ARG A 120 -18.54 -10.20 -0.87
CA ARG A 120 -18.15 -11.40 -0.13
C ARG A 120 -17.82 -12.58 -1.06
N HIS A 121 -18.30 -12.51 -2.30
CA HIS A 121 -18.13 -13.51 -3.34
C HIS A 121 -17.73 -12.88 -4.68
N PRO A 122 -16.48 -12.35 -4.78
CA PRO A 122 -15.98 -11.72 -6.00
C PRO A 122 -16.06 -12.67 -7.20
N GLN A 123 -16.43 -12.11 -8.37
CA GLN A 123 -16.55 -12.87 -9.61
C GLN A 123 -15.46 -12.44 -10.58
N MET A 124 -14.66 -13.39 -11.06
CA MET A 124 -13.68 -13.12 -12.10
C MET A 124 -14.38 -12.65 -13.37
N LEU A 125 -13.91 -11.57 -13.95
CA LEU A 125 -14.40 -11.00 -15.19
C LEU A 125 -13.47 -11.30 -16.36
N GLY A 126 -12.17 -11.09 -16.20
CA GLY A 126 -11.21 -11.23 -17.28
C GLY A 126 -9.77 -11.32 -16.78
N GLN A 127 -8.91 -11.72 -17.70
CA GLN A 127 -7.47 -11.85 -17.50
C GLN A 127 -6.73 -11.33 -18.72
N ALA A 128 -5.48 -10.89 -18.51
CA ALA A 128 -4.55 -10.57 -19.58
C ALA A 128 -3.13 -11.03 -19.20
N PRO A 129 -2.34 -11.52 -20.15
CA PRO A 129 -0.94 -11.83 -19.90
C PRO A 129 -0.15 -10.52 -19.70
N ILE A 130 0.78 -10.54 -18.74
CA ILE A 130 1.80 -9.50 -18.54
C ILE A 130 3.15 -10.17 -18.36
N ALA A 131 4.24 -9.41 -18.58
CA ALA A 131 5.55 -10.00 -18.37
C ALA A 131 5.84 -10.22 -16.88
N MET A 132 5.73 -9.20 -16.09
CA MET A 132 5.93 -9.20 -14.65
C MET A 132 5.60 -7.82 -14.10
N GLY A 133 4.92 -7.77 -12.99
CA GLY A 133 4.69 -6.53 -12.26
C GLY A 133 5.20 -6.60 -10.83
N HIS A 134 4.87 -5.61 -10.03
CA HIS A 134 5.17 -5.56 -8.61
C HIS A 134 4.09 -4.80 -7.86
N GLU A 135 3.86 -3.55 -8.22
CA GLU A 135 2.81 -2.71 -7.67
C GLU A 135 1.96 -2.13 -8.81
N SER A 136 0.77 -1.65 -8.51
CA SER A 136 -0.16 -1.21 -9.55
C SER A 136 -1.12 -0.13 -9.04
N GLY A 137 -1.95 0.38 -9.94
CA GLY A 137 -3.00 1.33 -9.61
C GLY A 137 -4.04 1.50 -10.69
N PHE A 138 -5.29 1.76 -10.31
CA PHE A 138 -6.33 2.19 -11.23
C PHE A 138 -6.18 3.68 -11.57
N SER A 139 -6.52 4.05 -12.81
CA SER A 139 -6.92 5.44 -13.06
C SER A 139 -8.18 5.76 -12.23
N PRO A 140 -8.41 7.03 -11.86
CA PRO A 140 -9.55 7.40 -11.01
C PRO A 140 -10.93 7.05 -11.60
N ASP A 141 -11.04 6.99 -12.92
CA ASP A 141 -12.25 6.56 -13.64
C ASP A 141 -12.38 5.03 -13.73
N GLY A 142 -11.35 4.29 -13.31
CA GLY A 142 -11.30 2.83 -13.35
C GLY A 142 -11.22 2.22 -14.75
N ARG A 143 -10.95 3.02 -15.78
CA ARG A 143 -10.87 2.54 -17.16
C ARG A 143 -9.47 2.09 -17.57
N THR A 144 -8.46 2.46 -16.82
CA THR A 144 -7.08 2.01 -17.00
C THR A 144 -6.58 1.36 -15.73
N PHE A 145 -5.94 0.21 -15.88
CA PHE A 145 -5.12 -0.39 -14.84
C PHE A 145 -3.65 -0.25 -15.22
N TRP A 146 -2.88 0.33 -14.30
CA TRP A 146 -1.47 0.56 -14.48
C TRP A 146 -0.67 -0.46 -13.69
N VAL A 147 0.34 -1.05 -14.32
CA VAL A 147 1.24 -2.02 -13.72
C VAL A 147 2.62 -1.39 -13.62
N ALA A 148 3.13 -1.22 -12.41
CA ALA A 148 4.52 -0.88 -12.16
C ALA A 148 5.34 -2.17 -12.14
N GLY A 149 6.52 -2.17 -12.74
CA GLY A 149 7.13 -3.43 -13.04
C GLY A 149 8.55 -3.64 -12.57
N ALA A 150 8.75 -4.74 -11.88
CA ALA A 150 10.07 -5.35 -11.68
C ALA A 150 10.73 -5.74 -13.02
N SER A 151 9.97 -5.81 -14.12
CA SER A 151 10.47 -6.04 -15.48
C SER A 151 11.20 -4.86 -16.11
N GLY A 152 11.26 -3.71 -15.42
CA GLY A 152 11.80 -2.47 -16.00
C GLY A 152 10.83 -1.74 -16.94
N TYR A 153 9.55 -2.13 -16.94
CA TYR A 153 8.50 -1.52 -17.75
C TYR A 153 7.31 -1.12 -16.90
N ILE A 154 6.64 -0.05 -17.30
CA ILE A 154 5.28 0.28 -16.87
C ILE A 154 4.32 -0.05 -18.00
N TYR A 155 3.18 -0.64 -17.65
CA TYR A 155 2.12 -0.98 -18.59
C TYR A 155 0.85 -0.21 -18.25
N ALA A 156 0.05 0.11 -19.27
CA ALA A 156 -1.32 0.59 -19.13
C ALA A 156 -2.26 -0.37 -19.83
N PHE A 157 -3.21 -0.94 -19.09
CA PHE A 157 -4.25 -1.83 -19.63
C PHE A 157 -5.60 -1.11 -19.71
N ASP A 158 -6.28 -1.21 -20.84
CA ASP A 158 -7.66 -0.78 -20.98
C ASP A 158 -8.60 -1.74 -20.29
N LEU A 159 -9.34 -1.25 -19.32
CA LEU A 159 -10.42 -1.92 -18.61
C LEU A 159 -11.78 -1.27 -18.88
N THR A 160 -11.94 -0.58 -20.03
CA THR A 160 -13.25 -0.05 -20.44
C THR A 160 -14.27 -1.19 -20.48
N ASP A 161 -13.92 -2.33 -21.10
CA ASP A 161 -14.55 -3.63 -20.86
C ASP A 161 -13.62 -4.48 -20.00
N PRO A 162 -13.95 -4.68 -18.70
CA PRO A 162 -13.09 -5.44 -17.79
C PRO A 162 -13.09 -6.96 -18.05
N ARG A 163 -13.94 -7.45 -18.97
CA ARG A 163 -13.92 -8.85 -19.42
C ARG A 163 -12.82 -9.12 -20.43
N HIS A 164 -12.39 -8.06 -21.13
CA HIS A 164 -11.37 -8.15 -22.20
C HIS A 164 -10.28 -7.10 -21.94
N PRO A 165 -9.45 -7.25 -20.88
CA PRO A 165 -8.32 -6.36 -20.64
C PRO A 165 -7.35 -6.39 -21.82
N ARG A 166 -6.90 -5.23 -22.28
CA ARG A 166 -5.93 -5.14 -23.39
C ARG A 166 -4.87 -4.09 -23.12
N GLU A 167 -3.64 -4.36 -23.53
CA GLU A 167 -2.57 -3.40 -23.44
C GLU A 167 -2.84 -2.17 -24.31
N LEU A 168 -2.76 -0.98 -23.73
CA LEU A 168 -2.83 0.30 -24.42
C LEU A 168 -1.46 0.89 -24.68
N TRP A 169 -0.55 0.67 -23.75
CA TRP A 169 0.76 1.27 -23.80
C TRP A 169 1.73 0.52 -22.87
N LYS A 170 3.00 0.53 -23.28
CA LYS A 170 4.14 0.03 -22.52
C LYS A 170 5.29 0.99 -22.67
N GLY A 171 5.97 1.31 -21.57
CA GLY A 171 7.17 2.17 -21.58
C GLY A 171 8.25 1.65 -20.66
N ALA A 172 9.52 1.87 -21.05
CA ALA A 172 10.68 1.48 -20.27
C ALA A 172 10.89 2.46 -19.10
N TYR A 173 10.38 2.09 -17.94
CA TYR A 173 10.53 2.81 -16.66
C TYR A 173 10.74 1.79 -15.56
N PHE A 174 11.85 1.88 -14.85
CA PHE A 174 11.98 1.20 -13.58
C PHE A 174 11.02 1.82 -12.59
N SER A 175 10.19 0.98 -11.96
CA SER A 175 9.20 1.48 -11.01
C SER A 175 8.97 0.45 -9.91
N HIS A 176 9.01 0.89 -8.65
CA HIS A 176 8.48 0.12 -7.55
C HIS A 176 6.96 0.22 -7.59
N GLY A 177 6.45 1.42 -7.38
CA GLY A 177 5.04 1.72 -7.37
C GLY A 177 4.66 2.93 -8.21
N LEU A 178 3.37 3.16 -8.32
CA LEU A 178 2.83 4.30 -9.04
C LEU A 178 1.46 4.73 -8.49
N SER A 179 1.16 6.00 -8.70
CA SER A 179 -0.18 6.55 -8.45
C SER A 179 -0.55 7.59 -9.51
N LEU A 180 -1.82 7.97 -9.55
CA LEU A 180 -2.34 8.91 -10.53
C LEU A 180 -2.84 10.18 -9.85
N SER A 181 -2.75 11.31 -10.57
CA SER A 181 -3.49 12.52 -10.22
C SER A 181 -5.01 12.28 -10.25
N PRO A 182 -5.82 13.09 -9.53
CA PRO A 182 -7.27 12.91 -9.49
C PRO A 182 -7.96 12.96 -10.86
N ASP A 183 -7.35 13.60 -11.85
CA ASP A 183 -7.84 13.64 -13.23
C ASP A 183 -7.28 12.53 -14.13
N GLY A 184 -6.39 11.68 -13.60
CA GLY A 184 -5.75 10.57 -14.29
C GLY A 184 -4.72 10.98 -15.36
N ARG A 185 -4.35 12.27 -15.44
CA ARG A 185 -3.48 12.77 -16.52
C ARG A 185 -2.01 12.81 -16.15
N THR A 186 -1.70 12.75 -14.87
CA THR A 186 -0.33 12.71 -14.35
C THR A 186 -0.11 11.41 -13.60
N LEU A 187 0.97 10.72 -13.90
CA LEU A 187 1.40 9.53 -13.19
C LEU A 187 2.64 9.87 -12.36
N TYR A 188 2.61 9.45 -11.12
CA TYR A 188 3.70 9.57 -10.17
C TYR A 188 4.35 8.20 -10.00
N GLN A 189 5.56 8.06 -10.50
CA GLN A 189 6.31 6.81 -10.55
C GLN A 189 7.44 6.86 -9.53
N THR A 190 7.60 5.83 -8.73
CA THR A 190 8.71 5.70 -7.80
C THR A 190 9.80 4.80 -8.40
N ASP A 191 11.03 5.28 -8.40
CA ASP A 191 12.19 4.57 -8.93
C ASP A 191 13.12 4.17 -7.78
N PRO A 192 13.11 2.90 -7.35
CA PRO A 192 13.90 2.43 -6.21
C PRO A 192 15.39 2.34 -6.56
N ILE A 193 15.73 2.15 -7.83
CA ILE A 193 17.13 2.01 -8.27
C ILE A 193 17.85 3.35 -8.18
N ASN A 194 17.22 4.40 -8.74
CA ASN A 194 17.82 5.74 -8.76
C ASN A 194 17.42 6.59 -7.55
N GLY A 195 16.51 6.12 -6.71
CA GLY A 195 16.06 6.81 -5.51
C GLY A 195 15.37 8.14 -5.83
N ASN A 196 14.33 8.09 -6.66
CA ASN A 196 13.60 9.29 -7.07
C ASN A 196 12.12 9.01 -7.36
N LEU A 197 11.37 10.11 -7.49
CA LEU A 197 9.98 10.11 -7.94
C LEU A 197 9.92 10.80 -9.30
N GLY A 198 9.39 10.09 -10.31
CA GLY A 198 9.10 10.61 -11.64
C GLY A 198 7.69 11.18 -11.71
N ILE A 199 7.54 12.35 -12.33
CA ILE A 199 6.26 12.97 -12.64
C ILE A 199 6.08 12.92 -14.15
N LEU A 200 5.10 12.13 -14.61
CA LEU A 200 4.91 11.81 -16.03
C LEU A 200 3.54 12.32 -16.52
N ASP A 201 3.51 12.99 -17.66
CA ASP A 201 2.27 13.32 -18.39
C ASP A 201 1.80 12.08 -19.15
N VAL A 202 0.69 11.52 -18.71
CA VAL A 202 0.00 10.36 -19.30
C VAL A 202 -1.36 10.74 -19.91
N SER A 203 -1.59 12.01 -20.12
CA SER A 203 -2.87 12.56 -20.57
C SER A 203 -3.34 11.97 -21.91
N GLN A 204 -2.44 11.58 -22.79
CA GLN A 204 -2.79 10.93 -24.05
C GLN A 204 -3.35 9.52 -23.84
N ILE A 205 -2.82 8.76 -22.88
CA ILE A 205 -3.37 7.43 -22.51
C ILE A 205 -4.75 7.61 -21.89
N GLN A 206 -4.91 8.57 -20.97
CA GLN A 206 -6.19 8.84 -20.32
C GLN A 206 -7.28 9.23 -21.33
N ARG A 207 -6.93 9.95 -22.40
CA ARG A 207 -7.85 10.30 -23.48
C ARG A 207 -8.04 9.22 -24.56
N ARG A 208 -7.32 8.10 -24.44
CA ARG A 208 -7.35 7.03 -25.47
C ARG A 208 -6.85 7.51 -26.84
N SER A 209 -5.84 8.39 -26.88
CA SER A 209 -5.25 8.86 -28.13
C SER A 209 -4.63 7.69 -28.89
N PRO A 210 -4.73 7.65 -30.23
CA PRO A 210 -3.94 6.72 -31.03
C PRO A 210 -2.43 6.99 -30.82
N HIS A 211 -1.65 5.92 -30.65
CA HIS A 211 -0.20 6.01 -30.44
C HIS A 211 0.20 7.01 -29.33
N PRO A 212 -0.24 6.79 -28.07
CA PRO A 212 -0.05 7.76 -27.01
C PRO A 212 1.42 7.88 -26.61
N VAL A 213 1.86 9.11 -26.39
CA VAL A 213 3.20 9.44 -25.93
C VAL A 213 3.16 9.84 -24.46
N VAL A 214 3.99 9.22 -23.64
CA VAL A 214 4.25 9.62 -22.25
C VAL A 214 5.44 10.57 -22.23
N ARG A 215 5.32 11.66 -21.47
CA ARG A 215 6.37 12.68 -21.34
C ARG A 215 6.77 12.83 -19.90
N GLU A 216 8.07 12.79 -19.64
CA GLU A 216 8.59 13.12 -18.32
C GLU A 216 8.52 14.62 -18.09
N ILE A 217 7.87 15.04 -17.00
CA ILE A 217 7.80 16.44 -16.56
C ILE A 217 8.99 16.74 -15.65
N ARG A 218 9.28 15.83 -14.70
CA ARG A 218 10.34 16.02 -13.70
C ARG A 218 10.71 14.69 -13.04
N ARG A 219 11.99 14.56 -12.64
CA ARG A 219 12.45 13.63 -11.59
C ARG A 219 12.83 14.42 -10.36
N PHE A 220 12.45 13.90 -9.19
CA PHE A 220 12.64 14.56 -7.92
C PHE A 220 13.19 13.57 -6.90
N THR A 221 14.15 13.99 -6.10
CA THR A 221 14.77 13.20 -5.03
C THR A 221 14.87 14.01 -3.75
N TRP A 222 15.21 13.35 -2.66
CA TRP A 222 15.38 13.94 -1.32
C TRP A 222 16.58 13.28 -0.61
N PRO A 223 17.22 13.99 0.34
CA PRO A 223 18.48 13.52 0.94
C PRO A 223 18.39 12.20 1.72
N THR A 224 17.20 11.86 2.23
CA THR A 224 16.97 10.69 3.08
C THR A 224 16.24 9.57 2.36
N VAL A 225 16.31 9.55 1.03
CA VAL A 225 15.65 8.52 0.22
C VAL A 225 16.19 7.14 0.56
N SER A 226 15.29 6.23 0.91
CA SER A 226 15.57 4.80 1.01
C SER A 226 15.06 4.07 -0.24
N ILE A 227 13.97 3.37 -0.18
CA ILE A 227 13.31 2.76 -1.33
C ILE A 227 12.00 3.53 -1.56
N PRO A 228 11.93 4.46 -2.53
CA PRO A 228 10.67 5.10 -2.88
C PRO A 228 9.67 4.05 -3.29
N GLN A 229 8.60 3.89 -2.49
CA GLN A 229 7.62 2.83 -2.69
C GLN A 229 6.45 3.32 -3.52
N ASN A 230 5.71 4.29 -3.02
CA ASN A 230 4.55 4.83 -3.71
C ASN A 230 4.23 6.26 -3.23
N SER A 231 3.18 6.83 -3.78
CA SER A 231 2.65 8.13 -3.35
C SER A 231 1.13 8.17 -3.48
N GLN A 232 0.51 9.13 -2.79
CA GLN A 232 -0.92 9.41 -2.91
C GLN A 232 -1.12 10.91 -3.12
N ALA A 233 -1.78 11.29 -4.21
CA ALA A 233 -2.07 12.69 -4.49
C ALA A 233 -3.25 13.19 -3.64
N PHE A 234 -3.11 14.40 -3.08
CA PHE A 234 -4.17 15.06 -2.34
C PHE A 234 -4.14 16.57 -2.50
N THR A 235 -5.24 17.21 -2.15
CA THR A 235 -5.32 18.68 -2.08
C THR A 235 -5.58 19.11 -0.64
N SER A 236 -4.95 20.19 -0.22
CA SER A 236 -5.20 20.80 1.09
C SER A 236 -5.03 22.31 1.00
N ARG A 237 -6.01 23.06 1.50
CA ARG A 237 -6.00 24.54 1.53
C ARG A 237 -5.72 25.18 0.17
N GLY A 238 -6.26 24.58 -0.89
CA GLY A 238 -6.08 25.07 -2.26
C GLY A 238 -4.76 24.67 -2.94
N HIS A 239 -3.89 23.96 -2.25
CA HIS A 239 -2.60 23.46 -2.77
C HIS A 239 -2.64 21.98 -3.11
N LYS A 240 -1.76 21.55 -4.02
CA LYS A 240 -1.59 20.16 -4.45
C LYS A 240 -0.38 19.53 -3.77
N TYR A 241 -0.55 18.32 -3.26
CA TYR A 241 0.49 17.59 -2.56
C TYR A 241 0.53 16.13 -2.98
N LEU A 242 1.67 15.51 -2.74
CA LEU A 242 1.83 14.06 -2.65
C LEU A 242 2.16 13.71 -1.20
N LEU A 243 1.51 12.68 -0.69
CA LEU A 243 2.00 11.89 0.41
C LEU A 243 2.88 10.81 -0.22
N GLU A 244 4.17 10.97 -0.14
CA GLU A 244 5.15 10.02 -0.65
C GLU A 244 5.71 9.23 0.52
N PHE A 245 5.90 7.92 0.36
CA PHE A 245 6.45 7.04 1.38
C PHE A 245 7.53 6.13 0.81
N ASP A 246 8.64 6.07 1.56
CA ASP A 246 9.73 5.14 1.31
C ASP A 246 9.45 3.83 2.04
N GLU A 247 9.77 2.73 1.42
CA GLU A 247 9.81 1.41 2.03
C GLU A 247 11.13 1.21 2.78
N PHE A 248 11.06 0.63 3.97
CA PHE A 248 12.19 0.28 4.82
C PHE A 248 13.13 1.46 5.19
N ALA A 249 14.30 1.14 5.73
CA ALA A 249 15.28 2.12 6.16
C ALA A 249 16.66 1.92 5.48
N PHE A 250 16.71 1.27 4.34
CA PHE A 250 17.92 1.09 3.56
C PHE A 250 17.71 1.49 2.10
N ARG A 251 18.77 1.79 1.38
CA ARG A 251 18.70 2.07 -0.05
C ARG A 251 19.11 0.83 -0.84
N PHE A 252 18.31 0.50 -1.84
CA PHE A 252 18.64 -0.55 -2.78
C PHE A 252 19.80 -0.10 -3.68
N ASN A 253 21.03 -0.31 -3.18
CA ASN A 253 22.22 -0.12 -3.94
C ASN A 253 23.02 -1.43 -3.86
N PRO A 254 23.34 -2.09 -4.99
CA PRO A 254 24.06 -3.35 -4.98
C PRO A 254 25.45 -3.26 -4.33
N VAL A 255 25.95 -2.06 -4.07
CA VAL A 255 27.30 -1.84 -3.50
C VAL A 255 27.29 -1.32 -2.07
N THR A 256 26.21 -0.66 -1.60
CA THR A 256 26.16 -0.09 -0.25
C THR A 256 24.76 -0.13 0.34
N ILE A 257 24.53 -0.97 1.34
CA ILE A 257 23.39 -0.87 2.23
C ILE A 257 23.67 0.30 3.18
N ARG A 258 22.98 1.41 2.99
CA ARG A 258 23.05 2.55 3.92
C ARG A 258 21.86 2.52 4.84
N ASN A 259 22.11 2.60 6.14
CA ASN A 259 21.06 2.78 7.13
C ASN A 259 20.54 4.22 7.04
N LEU A 260 19.39 4.39 6.38
CA LEU A 260 18.74 5.68 6.15
C LEU A 260 17.52 5.80 7.06
N ALA A 261 16.95 7.01 7.15
CA ALA A 261 15.79 7.22 8.01
C ALA A 261 14.53 6.52 7.46
N GLY A 262 14.43 6.31 6.14
CA GLY A 262 13.18 5.89 5.53
C GLY A 262 12.04 6.83 5.89
N ALA A 263 10.82 6.45 5.72
CA ALA A 263 9.63 7.13 6.18
C ALA A 263 8.93 8.02 5.14
N THR A 264 7.80 8.52 5.58
CA THR A 264 6.83 9.25 4.77
C THR A 264 7.12 10.75 4.78
N ARG A 265 6.77 11.41 3.69
CA ARG A 265 6.87 12.87 3.56
C ARG A 265 5.72 13.46 2.77
N ILE A 266 5.49 14.75 2.99
CA ILE A 266 4.56 15.54 2.21
C ILE A 266 5.35 16.41 1.23
N VAL A 267 5.04 16.28 -0.06
CA VAL A 267 5.68 17.01 -1.15
C VAL A 267 4.66 17.95 -1.77
N ASN A 268 4.95 19.25 -1.81
CA ASN A 268 4.15 20.21 -2.58
C ASN A 268 4.45 20.05 -4.07
N ILE A 269 3.38 19.94 -4.88
CA ILE A 269 3.43 19.76 -6.33
C ILE A 269 2.57 20.78 -7.08
N ASP A 270 2.32 21.97 -6.51
CA ASP A 270 1.61 23.06 -7.21
C ASP A 270 2.30 23.36 -8.55
N ASN A 271 3.63 23.40 -8.54
CA ASN A 271 4.44 23.38 -9.75
C ASN A 271 5.09 22.00 -9.90
N PRO A 272 4.59 21.15 -10.80
CA PRO A 272 5.14 19.79 -10.98
C PRO A 272 6.56 19.80 -11.55
N LYS A 273 7.06 20.91 -12.08
CA LYS A 273 8.46 21.08 -12.53
C LYS A 273 9.42 21.43 -11.38
N ALA A 274 8.88 21.88 -10.23
CA ALA A 274 9.65 22.24 -9.05
C ALA A 274 9.01 21.70 -7.76
N PRO A 275 8.87 20.38 -7.62
CA PRO A 275 8.34 19.77 -6.40
C PRO A 275 9.27 20.01 -5.22
N ARG A 276 8.71 20.09 -4.01
CA ARG A 276 9.50 20.32 -2.78
C ARG A 276 8.92 19.59 -1.59
N VAL A 277 9.76 18.99 -0.78
CA VAL A 277 9.36 18.43 0.53
C VAL A 277 8.96 19.58 1.45
N VAL A 278 7.78 19.49 2.04
CA VAL A 278 7.28 20.49 3.00
C VAL A 278 7.31 19.98 4.43
N SER A 279 7.22 18.68 4.64
CA SER A 279 7.35 18.06 5.96
C SER A 279 7.66 16.56 5.84
N ASN A 280 8.10 15.99 6.96
CA ASN A 280 8.33 14.56 7.09
C ASN A 280 7.48 14.01 8.26
N LEU A 281 6.92 12.82 8.06
CA LEU A 281 6.22 12.05 9.08
C LEU A 281 7.18 10.95 9.55
N ARG A 282 7.97 11.23 10.55
CA ARG A 282 9.01 10.33 11.07
C ARG A 282 8.87 10.11 12.55
N LEU A 283 9.11 8.88 12.95
CA LEU A 283 9.26 8.52 14.36
C LEU A 283 10.72 8.68 14.79
N ALA A 284 10.93 9.02 16.06
CA ALA A 284 12.29 9.17 16.58
C ALA A 284 13.11 7.88 16.43
N VAL A 285 12.48 6.70 16.56
CA VAL A 285 13.11 5.40 16.43
C VAL A 285 13.60 5.11 15.00
N GLN A 286 13.00 5.71 13.98
CA GLN A 286 13.42 5.54 12.58
C GLN A 286 14.72 6.28 12.24
N MET A 287 15.14 7.20 13.12
CA MET A 287 16.38 7.94 12.88
C MET A 287 17.60 7.06 13.17
N PRO A 288 18.59 6.97 12.27
CA PRO A 288 19.75 6.10 12.41
C PRO A 288 20.49 6.25 13.75
N ALA A 289 20.59 7.47 14.27
CA ALA A 289 21.20 7.75 15.59
C ALA A 289 20.48 7.09 16.78
N ASN A 290 19.24 6.63 16.58
CA ASN A 290 18.45 5.98 17.63
C ASN A 290 18.37 4.45 17.45
N HIS A 291 18.84 3.88 16.35
CA HIS A 291 18.72 2.44 16.08
C HIS A 291 19.46 1.58 17.11
N ALA A 292 20.59 2.05 17.63
CA ALA A 292 21.32 1.34 18.67
C ALA A 292 20.49 1.14 19.96
N LYS A 293 19.53 2.03 20.23
CA LYS A 293 18.63 1.92 21.39
C LYS A 293 17.60 0.81 21.25
N ALA A 294 17.40 0.31 20.03
CA ALA A 294 16.48 -0.78 19.74
C ALA A 294 16.99 -2.15 20.14
N SER A 295 18.28 -2.29 20.49
CA SER A 295 18.91 -3.56 20.89
C SER A 295 18.27 -4.20 22.13
N GLY A 296 17.57 -3.41 22.96
CA GLY A 296 16.83 -3.89 24.13
C GLY A 296 15.34 -4.16 23.87
N ASP A 297 14.85 -4.00 22.63
CA ASP A 297 13.45 -4.28 22.31
C ASP A 297 13.19 -5.79 22.30
N PRO A 298 12.17 -6.28 23.03
CA PRO A 298 11.82 -7.69 23.05
C PRO A 298 11.26 -8.21 21.70
N ASN A 299 10.90 -7.32 20.76
CA ASN A 299 10.52 -7.73 19.42
C ASN A 299 11.78 -8.18 18.64
N PRO A 300 11.89 -9.47 18.27
CA PRO A 300 13.09 -10.00 17.63
C PRO A 300 13.38 -9.40 16.26
N LEU A 301 12.39 -8.76 15.62
CA LEU A 301 12.58 -8.06 14.35
C LEU A 301 13.10 -6.62 14.54
N ALA A 302 13.11 -6.08 15.73
CA ALA A 302 13.49 -4.69 16.00
C ALA A 302 14.92 -4.36 15.52
N SER A 303 15.86 -5.30 15.66
CA SER A 303 17.23 -5.16 15.18
C SER A 303 17.45 -5.53 13.71
N ASN A 304 16.40 -5.98 13.02
CA ASN A 304 16.51 -6.34 11.60
C ASN A 304 16.70 -5.08 10.75
N THR A 305 17.70 -5.10 9.87
CA THR A 305 18.06 -3.95 9.04
C THR A 305 17.08 -3.70 7.90
N ILE A 306 16.27 -4.71 7.53
CA ILE A 306 15.28 -4.61 6.45
C ILE A 306 13.91 -4.23 7.03
N VAL A 307 13.37 -5.07 7.92
CA VAL A 307 12.02 -4.91 8.47
C VAL A 307 11.97 -4.35 9.88
N GLY A 308 13.06 -3.80 10.39
CA GLY A 308 13.15 -3.25 11.74
C GLY A 308 12.24 -2.03 11.95
N TYR A 309 12.82 -0.93 12.36
CA TYR A 309 12.11 0.34 12.56
C TYR A 309 12.04 1.18 11.27
N GLY A 310 11.73 0.53 10.14
CA GLY A 310 11.45 1.20 8.88
C GLY A 310 10.00 1.67 8.79
N SER A 311 9.66 2.16 7.62
CA SER A 311 8.31 2.55 7.21
C SER A 311 7.84 1.60 6.11
N HIS A 312 6.53 1.53 5.89
CA HIS A 312 5.98 0.81 4.75
C HIS A 312 4.86 1.63 4.11
N TYR A 313 3.61 1.29 4.29
CA TYR A 313 2.50 1.96 3.62
C TYR A 313 1.80 3.00 4.49
N CYS A 314 1.38 4.08 3.85
CA CYS A 314 0.43 5.04 4.42
C CYS A 314 -0.87 5.09 3.62
N ALA A 315 -1.92 5.60 4.25
CA ALA A 315 -3.18 5.94 3.60
C ALA A 315 -3.73 7.27 4.11
N LEU A 316 -4.21 8.09 3.19
CA LEU A 316 -4.97 9.30 3.50
C LEU A 316 -6.40 8.94 3.90
N GLN A 317 -6.93 9.63 4.90
CA GLN A 317 -8.35 9.52 5.26
C GLN A 317 -9.28 9.85 4.07
N ARG A 318 -8.88 10.84 3.25
CA ARG A 318 -9.54 11.30 2.02
C ARG A 318 -8.55 12.11 1.18
N THR A 319 -8.84 12.28 -0.10
CA THR A 319 -7.94 12.99 -1.02
C THR A 319 -8.13 14.50 -1.03
N ALA A 320 -9.28 15.01 -0.59
CA ALA A 320 -9.55 16.45 -0.51
C ALA A 320 -9.56 16.92 0.95
N ASN A 321 -8.67 17.83 1.29
CA ASN A 321 -8.49 18.36 2.65
C ASN A 321 -8.45 17.28 3.73
N PRO A 322 -7.54 16.28 3.66
CA PRO A 322 -7.43 15.26 4.68
C PRO A 322 -7.00 15.87 6.01
N ASN A 323 -7.62 15.42 7.10
CA ASN A 323 -7.14 15.73 8.43
C ASN A 323 -6.13 14.69 8.91
N LEU A 324 -6.30 13.43 8.48
CA LEU A 324 -5.54 12.31 8.99
C LEU A 324 -4.86 11.52 7.88
N VAL A 325 -3.72 10.97 8.24
CA VAL A 325 -3.03 9.89 7.54
C VAL A 325 -2.69 8.79 8.55
N ALA A 326 -2.88 7.55 8.16
CA ALA A 326 -2.45 6.39 8.92
C ALA A 326 -1.31 5.70 8.19
N CYS A 327 -0.25 5.35 8.91
CA CYS A 327 0.95 4.72 8.36
C CYS A 327 1.27 3.43 9.12
N SER A 328 1.56 2.38 8.40
CA SER A 328 2.15 1.16 8.93
C SER A 328 3.67 1.33 9.01
N GLU A 329 4.19 1.34 10.23
CA GLU A 329 5.58 1.64 10.53
C GLU A 329 6.31 0.38 11.03
N LEU A 330 6.07 -0.74 10.34
CA LEU A 330 6.65 -2.06 10.62
C LEU A 330 6.61 -2.41 12.13
N ASN A 331 7.74 -2.64 12.76
CA ASN A 331 7.81 -2.99 14.19
C ASN A 331 7.35 -1.85 15.14
N SER A 332 7.19 -0.64 14.62
CA SER A 332 6.60 0.46 15.39
C SER A 332 5.07 0.43 15.40
N GLY A 333 4.43 -0.50 14.66
CA GLY A 333 2.98 -0.62 14.59
C GLY A 333 2.32 0.40 13.67
N LEU A 334 1.02 0.63 13.88
CA LEU A 334 0.24 1.61 13.13
C LEU A 334 0.30 2.98 13.83
N TRP A 335 0.61 4.03 13.06
CA TRP A 335 0.66 5.42 13.54
C TRP A 335 -0.29 6.30 12.76
N VAL A 336 -0.92 7.24 13.47
CA VAL A 336 -1.86 8.20 12.87
C VAL A 336 -1.35 9.61 13.10
N PHE A 337 -1.23 10.36 12.01
CA PHE A 337 -0.77 11.74 12.01
C PHE A 337 -1.92 12.67 11.61
N ASN A 338 -2.07 13.79 12.33
CA ASN A 338 -2.89 14.89 11.87
C ASN A 338 -2.06 15.72 10.89
N ILE A 339 -2.58 15.89 9.67
CA ILE A 339 -1.98 16.63 8.56
C ILE A 339 -2.89 17.76 8.07
N ALA A 340 -3.86 18.20 8.86
CA ALA A 340 -4.70 19.36 8.53
C ALA A 340 -3.88 20.62 8.20
N ASN A 341 -2.67 20.71 8.73
CA ASN A 341 -1.61 21.58 8.24
C ASN A 341 -0.47 20.71 7.67
N PRO A 342 -0.37 20.55 6.33
CA PRO A 342 0.64 19.70 5.73
C PRO A 342 2.09 20.05 6.07
N ALA A 343 2.37 21.31 6.44
CA ALA A 343 3.72 21.74 6.83
C ALA A 343 4.06 21.44 8.31
N LYS A 344 3.07 21.05 9.12
CA LYS A 344 3.25 20.80 10.57
C LYS A 344 2.48 19.53 10.99
N PRO A 345 2.83 18.36 10.46
CA PRO A 345 2.21 17.09 10.87
C PRO A 345 2.49 16.81 12.35
N ARG A 346 1.56 16.15 13.02
CA ARG A 346 1.73 15.74 14.42
C ARG A 346 1.11 14.37 14.65
N VAL A 347 1.75 13.53 15.43
CA VAL A 347 1.20 12.27 15.89
C VAL A 347 -0.04 12.53 16.75
N VAL A 348 -1.12 11.80 16.49
CA VAL A 348 -2.38 11.88 17.27
C VAL A 348 -2.79 10.55 17.86
N ALA A 349 -2.34 9.43 17.28
CA ALA A 349 -2.65 8.10 17.78
C ALA A 349 -1.60 7.08 17.32
N TYR A 350 -1.51 5.96 18.03
CA TYR A 350 -0.76 4.79 17.60
C TYR A 350 -1.28 3.51 18.24
N PHE A 351 -1.00 2.40 17.56
CA PHE A 351 -1.26 1.05 18.05
C PHE A 351 -0.10 0.14 17.65
N VAL A 352 0.55 -0.45 18.65
CA VAL A 352 1.60 -1.47 18.50
C VAL A 352 1.03 -2.76 19.07
N SER A 353 0.84 -3.77 18.23
CA SER A 353 0.27 -5.04 18.68
C SER A 353 1.24 -5.78 19.60
N PRO A 354 0.75 -6.61 20.53
CA PRO A 354 1.62 -7.52 21.27
C PRO A 354 2.30 -8.48 20.29
N PRO A 355 3.62 -8.68 20.37
CA PRO A 355 4.32 -9.63 19.52
C PRO A 355 3.79 -11.05 19.73
N ARG A 356 3.64 -11.78 18.65
CA ARG A 356 3.26 -13.21 18.67
C ARG A 356 4.30 -14.03 17.93
N ASN A 357 4.39 -15.30 18.32
CA ASN A 357 5.17 -16.30 17.62
C ASN A 357 4.18 -17.18 16.83
N PRO A 358 3.98 -16.97 15.52
CA PRO A 358 3.13 -17.83 14.74
C PRO A 358 3.82 -19.18 14.55
N ALA A 359 3.12 -20.26 14.90
CA ALA A 359 3.60 -21.60 14.68
C ALA A 359 3.90 -21.91 13.20
N THR A 360 3.28 -21.17 12.29
CA THR A 360 3.41 -21.31 10.84
C THR A 360 4.59 -20.53 10.23
N LEU A 361 5.16 -19.58 10.94
CA LEU A 361 6.28 -18.75 10.47
C LEU A 361 7.29 -18.54 11.61
N PRO A 362 8.05 -19.56 11.98
CA PRO A 362 8.93 -19.52 13.16
C PRO A 362 10.04 -18.46 13.07
N ASN A 363 10.32 -17.97 11.88
CA ASN A 363 11.34 -16.93 11.64
C ASN A 363 10.76 -15.50 11.61
N LEU A 364 9.43 -15.32 11.67
CA LEU A 364 8.75 -14.03 11.76
C LEU A 364 8.05 -13.94 13.12
N GLN A 365 8.85 -13.78 14.17
CA GLN A 365 8.35 -13.51 15.51
C GLN A 365 8.20 -12.00 15.68
N GLY A 366 7.09 -11.57 16.25
CA GLY A 366 6.90 -10.17 16.57
C GLY A 366 5.53 -9.63 16.14
N ASP A 367 5.42 -8.34 16.09
CA ASP A 367 4.39 -7.56 15.40
C ASP A 367 5.02 -6.90 14.19
N LEU A 368 4.29 -6.80 13.13
CA LEU A 368 4.75 -6.20 11.89
C LEU A 368 3.57 -5.56 11.15
N ALA A 369 3.31 -4.28 11.45
CA ALA A 369 2.33 -3.49 10.73
C ALA A 369 2.83 -3.23 9.32
N PHE A 370 2.21 -3.87 8.33
CA PHE A 370 2.76 -3.96 6.99
C PHE A 370 1.89 -3.31 5.92
N SER A 371 0.58 -3.44 6.03
CA SER A 371 -0.33 -3.05 4.95
C SER A 371 -0.58 -1.55 4.85
N GLN A 372 -0.93 -1.10 3.64
CA GLN A 372 -1.68 0.15 3.48
C GLN A 372 -2.96 0.06 4.32
N PRO A 373 -3.20 1.00 5.25
CA PRO A 373 -4.42 0.99 6.03
C PRO A 373 -5.65 1.41 5.22
N ALA A 374 -6.85 1.06 5.70
CA ALA A 374 -8.11 1.54 5.17
C ALA A 374 -8.90 2.29 6.26
N PHE A 375 -9.52 3.41 5.90
CA PHE A 375 -10.37 4.18 6.81
C PHE A 375 -11.85 3.80 6.63
N ASP A 376 -12.55 3.54 7.73
CA ASP A 376 -14.00 3.57 7.82
C ASP A 376 -14.46 4.85 8.52
N ALA A 377 -14.62 5.90 7.72
CA ALA A 377 -14.91 7.23 8.25
C ALA A 377 -16.23 7.31 9.00
N GLY A 378 -17.24 6.51 8.63
CA GLY A 378 -18.53 6.49 9.31
C GLY A 378 -18.49 5.92 10.73
N ARG A 379 -17.48 5.11 11.03
CA ARG A 379 -17.27 4.48 12.34
C ARG A 379 -16.08 5.05 13.11
N HIS A 380 -15.28 5.90 12.49
CA HIS A 380 -13.97 6.34 12.97
C HIS A 380 -13.00 5.16 13.16
N ASP A 381 -13.13 4.13 12.33
CA ASP A 381 -12.28 2.96 12.40
C ASP A 381 -11.16 3.02 11.36
N ILE A 382 -10.03 2.41 11.70
CA ILE A 382 -8.89 2.18 10.83
C ILE A 382 -8.62 0.68 10.80
N TRP A 383 -8.52 0.12 9.60
CA TRP A 383 -8.22 -1.29 9.39
C TRP A 383 -6.83 -1.43 8.83
N TYR A 384 -6.02 -2.31 9.37
CA TYR A 384 -4.73 -2.65 8.81
C TYR A 384 -4.43 -4.13 9.01
N SER A 385 -3.59 -4.69 8.16
CA SER A 385 -3.11 -6.05 8.28
C SER A 385 -1.69 -6.05 8.83
N ASP A 386 -1.51 -6.82 9.87
CA ASP A 386 -0.21 -7.17 10.43
C ASP A 386 0.25 -8.49 9.81
N ALA A 387 1.50 -8.53 9.36
CA ALA A 387 2.04 -9.69 8.67
C ALA A 387 2.11 -10.96 9.53
N VAL A 388 2.02 -10.82 10.85
CA VAL A 388 2.14 -11.91 11.83
C VAL A 388 0.83 -12.20 12.53
N THR A 389 0.07 -11.14 12.86
CA THR A 389 -1.07 -11.24 13.79
C THR A 389 -2.44 -11.04 13.14
N GLY A 390 -2.47 -10.69 11.85
CA GLY A 390 -3.69 -10.62 11.03
C GLY A 390 -4.34 -9.25 10.92
N LEU A 391 -5.58 -9.20 10.47
CA LEU A 391 -6.33 -7.96 10.23
C LEU A 391 -6.86 -7.38 11.54
N TYR A 392 -6.50 -6.15 11.82
CA TYR A 392 -7.00 -5.37 12.95
C TYR A 392 -8.06 -4.37 12.51
N VAL A 393 -9.10 -4.23 13.35
CA VAL A 393 -10.03 -3.11 13.34
C VAL A 393 -9.76 -2.29 14.59
N LEU A 394 -9.37 -1.04 14.39
CA LEU A 394 -9.02 -0.11 15.45
C LEU A 394 -9.97 1.08 15.42
N HIS A 395 -10.56 1.41 16.57
CA HIS A 395 -11.38 2.60 16.72
C HIS A 395 -10.54 3.78 17.18
N LEU A 396 -10.54 4.87 16.42
CA LEU A 396 -9.90 6.12 16.78
C LEU A 396 -10.88 7.00 17.56
N ASN A 397 -10.48 7.45 18.75
CA ASN A 397 -11.36 8.25 19.58
C ASN A 397 -11.74 9.58 18.89
N ALA A 398 -12.91 10.13 19.23
CA ALA A 398 -13.47 11.30 18.57
C ALA A 398 -12.58 12.57 18.67
N ALA A 399 -11.78 12.69 19.72
CA ALA A 399 -10.88 13.84 19.90
C ALA A 399 -9.71 13.80 18.92
N ALA A 400 -9.20 12.61 18.60
CA ALA A 400 -8.10 12.42 17.65
C ALA A 400 -8.58 12.35 16.19
N TRP A 401 -9.89 12.10 15.95
CA TRP A 401 -10.46 12.05 14.61
C TRP A 401 -10.62 13.42 13.93
N LYS A 402 -10.62 14.52 14.71
CA LYS A 402 -10.87 15.91 14.26
C LYS A 402 -9.70 16.54 13.53
#